data_bffd66cc62f77ed1f7e1640700ec6290
#
_entry.id   bffd66cc62f77ed1f7e1640700ec6290
#
_cell.length_a   1.000
_cell.length_b   1.000
_cell.length_c   1.000
_cell.angle_alpha   90.00
_cell.angle_beta   90.00
_cell.angle_gamma   90.00
#
_symmetry.space_group_name_H-M   'P 1'
#
loop_
_entity.id
_entity.type
_entity.pdbx_description
1 polymer ?
#
loop_
_entity_poly.entity_id
_entity_poly.type
_entity_poly.pdbx_seq_one_letter_code
_entity_poly.pdbx_strand_id
1 'polypeptide(L)'
;MKKVIALALVASISLVACGSDASTEVVETTVMEEVAANDIVAVASSTEGFSTLVAALTAANLVETLQGEGPFTVFAPNDEAFAALPAGLLEKLLLPENIAVLTSILTYHVVAGKVMSTDVTAGDAPTVEGSTLALDTMSGVMVNDATVIAADVEASNGVIHVIDKVLVPPTVDLASL
;
A
#
# COMPACT_ATOMS: atom_id res chain seq x y z
N MET A 1 38.24 34.16 -3.21
CA MET A 1 38.85 34.45 -1.92
C MET A 1 38.49 33.32 -1.00
N LYS A 2 39.27 32.28 -0.95
CA LYS A 2 40.30 31.92 0.03
C LYS A 2 39.88 32.18 1.47
N LYS A 3 39.59 31.11 2.25
CA LYS A 3 40.37 30.77 3.44
C LYS A 3 40.03 29.40 3.98
N VAL A 4 41.02 28.57 3.98
CA VAL A 4 41.26 27.30 4.65
C VAL A 4 41.70 27.59 6.10
N ILE A 5 41.34 26.77 7.08
CA ILE A 5 42.02 26.52 8.33
C ILE A 5 41.43 25.19 8.83
N ALA A 6 42.05 24.04 8.78
CA ALA A 6 43.19 23.45 9.49
C ALA A 6 42.83 22.97 10.90
N LEU A 7 42.69 21.66 11.04
CA LEU A 7 43.46 20.71 11.84
C LEU A 7 43.53 20.93 13.37
N ALA A 8 43.00 20.00 14.17
CA ALA A 8 43.54 19.61 15.44
C ALA A 8 43.27 18.14 15.74
N LEU A 9 44.31 17.38 15.67
CA LEU A 9 44.52 16.01 16.11
C LEU A 9 44.66 16.02 17.65
N VAL A 10 43.89 15.20 18.37
CA VAL A 10 44.27 14.76 19.71
C VAL A 10 44.03 13.27 19.81
N ALA A 11 45.12 12.54 19.77
CA ALA A 11 45.22 11.14 20.14
C ALA A 11 45.26 11.04 21.65
N SER A 12 44.41 10.20 22.24
CA SER A 12 44.64 9.67 23.60
C SER A 12 44.23 8.21 23.59
N ILE A 13 45.27 7.39 23.56
CA ILE A 13 45.21 5.95 23.78
C ILE A 13 45.07 5.74 25.29
N SER A 14 44.03 5.04 25.72
CA SER A 14 44.00 4.39 27.02
C SER A 14 43.46 2.98 26.84
N LEU A 15 44.40 2.04 26.92
CA LEU A 15 44.15 0.61 27.07
C LEU A 15 43.62 0.35 28.48
N VAL A 16 42.44 -0.21 28.63
CA VAL A 16 42.06 -1.03 29.78
C VAL A 16 41.32 -2.25 29.27
N ALA A 17 41.82 -3.40 29.69
CA ALA A 17 41.39 -4.71 29.30
C ALA A 17 40.17 -5.20 30.08
N CYS A 18 39.50 -6.20 29.47
CA CYS A 18 38.63 -7.23 30.03
C CYS A 18 37.24 -6.83 30.54
N GLY A 19 36.24 -7.40 29.85
CA GLY A 19 34.91 -7.60 30.35
C GLY A 19 33.95 -7.81 29.18
N SER A 20 33.57 -9.06 28.93
CA SER A 20 32.48 -9.49 28.08
C SER A 20 31.25 -8.60 28.25
N ASP A 21 30.74 -8.04 27.17
CA ASP A 21 29.35 -8.20 26.80
C ASP A 21 29.09 -7.58 25.43
N ALA A 22 28.46 -8.37 24.58
CA ALA A 22 27.93 -7.99 23.31
C ALA A 22 26.86 -6.92 23.47
N SER A 23 27.02 -5.80 22.82
CA SER A 23 25.91 -4.94 22.40
C SER A 23 26.46 -3.65 21.81
N THR A 24 26.79 -3.64 20.55
CA THR A 24 26.84 -2.38 19.80
C THR A 24 26.83 -2.71 18.30
N GLU A 25 25.68 -3.08 17.82
CA GLU A 25 25.34 -3.03 16.39
C GLU A 25 23.83 -3.17 16.22
N VAL A 26 23.07 -2.22 16.73
CA VAL A 26 21.61 -2.19 16.54
C VAL A 26 21.13 -0.74 16.36
N VAL A 27 21.79 0.07 15.56
CA VAL A 27 21.34 1.44 15.32
C VAL A 27 21.05 1.73 13.84
N GLU A 28 21.44 0.83 12.95
CA GLU A 28 21.19 1.02 11.51
C GLU A 28 20.00 0.22 10.97
N THR A 29 19.53 -0.79 11.72
CA THR A 29 18.40 -1.64 11.30
C THR A 29 17.04 -1.05 11.70
N THR A 30 17.00 -0.14 12.67
CA THR A 30 15.76 0.40 13.23
C THR A 30 15.08 1.41 12.31
N VAL A 31 15.84 2.11 11.46
CA VAL A 31 15.28 3.14 10.58
C VAL A 31 14.64 2.52 9.33
N MET A 32 15.15 1.38 8.85
CA MET A 32 14.54 0.65 7.73
C MET A 32 13.30 -0.15 8.16
N GLU A 33 13.27 -0.61 9.42
CA GLU A 33 12.14 -1.36 9.95
C GLU A 33 10.95 -0.46 10.30
N GLU A 34 11.20 0.79 10.68
CA GLU A 34 10.16 1.77 10.99
C GLU A 34 9.49 2.34 9.72
N VAL A 35 10.19 2.39 8.61
CA VAL A 35 9.62 2.77 7.30
C VAL A 35 8.78 1.63 6.72
N ALA A 36 9.18 0.38 6.93
CA ALA A 36 8.40 -0.79 6.53
C ALA A 36 7.19 -1.04 7.46
N ALA A 37 7.25 -0.58 8.73
CA ALA A 37 6.17 -0.78 9.69
C ALA A 37 4.91 0.07 9.41
N ASN A 38 4.99 1.07 8.55
CA ASN A 38 3.89 1.97 8.22
C ASN A 38 3.58 2.02 6.71
N ASP A 39 4.02 1.03 5.93
CA ASP A 39 3.66 0.95 4.53
C ASP A 39 2.16 0.60 4.34
N ILE A 40 1.67 0.72 3.12
CA ILE A 40 0.26 0.44 2.78
C ILE A 40 -0.17 -0.95 3.27
N VAL A 41 0.69 -1.96 3.12
CA VAL A 41 0.39 -3.34 3.51
C VAL A 41 0.37 -3.49 5.03
N ALA A 42 1.31 -2.87 5.73
CA ALA A 42 1.37 -2.89 7.19
C ALA A 42 0.16 -2.18 7.81
N VAL A 43 -0.22 -1.01 7.28
CA VAL A 43 -1.42 -0.29 7.69
C VAL A 43 -2.68 -1.13 7.44
N ALA A 44 -2.81 -1.73 6.26
CA ALA A 44 -3.94 -2.62 5.94
C ALA A 44 -4.00 -3.84 6.85
N SER A 45 -2.85 -4.46 7.17
CA SER A 45 -2.80 -5.64 8.04
C SER A 45 -3.08 -5.34 9.51
N SER A 46 -2.81 -4.11 9.96
CA SER A 46 -3.06 -3.65 11.33
C SER A 46 -4.47 -3.08 11.55
N THR A 47 -5.18 -2.78 10.46
CA THR A 47 -6.53 -2.23 10.51
C THR A 47 -7.57 -3.34 10.38
N GLU A 48 -8.51 -3.37 11.30
CA GLU A 48 -9.63 -4.33 11.24
C GLU A 48 -10.48 -4.11 9.98
N GLY A 49 -10.96 -5.19 9.38
CA GLY A 49 -11.81 -5.14 8.19
C GLY A 49 -11.07 -5.21 6.85
N PHE A 50 -9.76 -5.52 6.85
CA PHE A 50 -8.97 -5.74 5.64
C PHE A 50 -8.32 -7.12 5.56
N SER A 51 -8.78 -8.04 6.39
CA SER A 51 -8.23 -9.40 6.43
C SER A 51 -8.32 -10.12 5.08
N THR A 52 -9.44 -9.96 4.39
CA THR A 52 -9.66 -10.52 3.06
C THR A 52 -8.76 -9.86 2.00
N LEU A 53 -8.59 -8.54 2.06
CA LEU A 53 -7.70 -7.81 1.15
C LEU A 53 -6.24 -8.26 1.30
N VAL A 54 -5.75 -8.36 2.53
CA VAL A 54 -4.37 -8.82 2.81
C VAL A 54 -4.15 -10.25 2.32
N ALA A 55 -5.13 -11.14 2.51
CA ALA A 55 -5.09 -12.50 1.98
C ALA A 55 -5.04 -12.50 0.44
N ALA A 56 -5.84 -11.65 -0.21
CA ALA A 56 -5.85 -11.51 -1.67
C ALA A 56 -4.52 -10.95 -2.21
N LEU A 57 -3.95 -9.93 -1.57
CA LEU A 57 -2.64 -9.36 -1.93
C LEU A 57 -1.52 -10.40 -1.80
N THR A 58 -1.56 -11.22 -0.76
CA THR A 58 -0.61 -12.30 -0.54
C THR A 58 -0.74 -13.38 -1.60
N ALA A 59 -1.97 -13.79 -1.93
CA ALA A 59 -2.23 -14.79 -2.96
C ALA A 59 -1.81 -14.32 -4.36
N ALA A 60 -1.99 -13.03 -4.66
CA ALA A 60 -1.57 -12.41 -5.92
C ALA A 60 -0.07 -12.05 -5.96
N ASN A 61 0.66 -12.25 -4.87
CA ASN A 61 2.09 -11.90 -4.73
C ASN A 61 2.38 -10.40 -4.99
N LEU A 62 1.42 -9.53 -4.63
CA LEU A 62 1.50 -8.08 -4.83
C LEU A 62 2.01 -7.33 -3.60
N VAL A 63 2.24 -8.04 -2.48
CA VAL A 63 2.74 -7.44 -1.23
C VAL A 63 4.04 -6.68 -1.47
N GLU A 64 5.03 -7.31 -2.12
CA GLU A 64 6.32 -6.68 -2.42
C GLU A 64 6.18 -5.47 -3.37
N THR A 65 5.24 -5.54 -4.31
CA THR A 65 4.97 -4.43 -5.24
C THR A 65 4.40 -3.22 -4.50
N LEU A 66 3.49 -3.45 -3.55
CA LEU A 66 2.88 -2.39 -2.74
C LEU A 66 3.76 -1.90 -1.58
N GLN A 67 4.83 -2.64 -1.25
CA GLN A 67 5.89 -2.21 -0.33
C GLN A 67 6.99 -1.41 -1.05
N GLY A 68 6.95 -1.34 -2.37
CA GLY A 68 7.90 -0.59 -3.18
C GLY A 68 7.85 0.92 -2.94
N GLU A 69 8.81 1.60 -3.55
CA GLU A 69 8.89 3.06 -3.51
C GLU A 69 7.69 3.67 -4.24
N GLY A 70 6.74 4.24 -3.43
CA GLY A 70 5.59 4.96 -3.94
C GLY A 70 5.95 6.28 -4.62
N PRO A 71 5.04 7.22 -4.71
CA PRO A 71 3.75 7.23 -4.02
C PRO A 71 2.66 6.41 -4.73
N PHE A 72 1.85 5.70 -3.94
CA PHE A 72 0.69 4.96 -4.42
C PHE A 72 -0.59 5.46 -3.74
N THR A 73 -1.70 5.40 -4.46
CA THR A 73 -3.02 5.53 -3.86
C THR A 73 -3.76 4.20 -4.03
N VAL A 74 -4.17 3.61 -2.92
CA VAL A 74 -4.85 2.31 -2.92
C VAL A 74 -6.29 2.49 -2.46
N PHE A 75 -7.22 2.08 -3.31
CA PHE A 75 -8.63 1.97 -2.96
C PHE A 75 -8.87 0.60 -2.33
N ALA A 76 -8.90 0.55 -0.99
CA ALA A 76 -8.98 -0.68 -0.22
C ALA A 76 -10.43 -1.06 0.08
N PRO A 77 -10.98 -2.10 -0.55
CA PRO A 77 -12.29 -2.62 -0.19
C PRO A 77 -12.22 -3.27 1.21
N ASN A 78 -13.21 -3.00 2.05
CA ASN A 78 -13.34 -3.65 3.34
C ASN A 78 -13.90 -5.08 3.21
N ASP A 79 -13.89 -5.84 4.30
CA ASP A 79 -14.43 -7.22 4.30
C ASP A 79 -15.91 -7.27 3.91
N GLU A 80 -16.69 -6.21 4.21
CA GLU A 80 -18.09 -6.08 3.79
C GLU A 80 -18.23 -5.95 2.28
N ALA A 81 -17.30 -5.22 1.63
CA ALA A 81 -17.25 -5.11 0.18
C ALA A 81 -17.01 -6.47 -0.50
N PHE A 82 -16.17 -7.30 0.08
CA PHE A 82 -15.97 -8.68 -0.39
C PHE A 82 -17.18 -9.57 -0.10
N ALA A 83 -17.85 -9.38 1.02
CA ALA A 83 -19.08 -10.11 1.34
C ALA A 83 -20.25 -9.75 0.40
N ALA A 84 -20.24 -8.57 -0.17
CA ALA A 84 -21.23 -8.14 -1.18
C ALA A 84 -21.02 -8.80 -2.56
N LEU A 85 -19.88 -9.42 -2.79
CA LEU A 85 -19.64 -10.20 -4.00
C LEU A 85 -20.54 -11.45 -4.04
N PRO A 86 -20.89 -11.95 -5.22
CA PRO A 86 -21.60 -13.23 -5.35
C PRO A 86 -20.93 -14.35 -4.58
N ALA A 87 -21.72 -15.16 -3.88
CA ALA A 87 -21.20 -16.26 -3.09
C ALA A 87 -20.30 -17.20 -3.89
N GLY A 88 -19.10 -17.48 -3.37
CA GLY A 88 -18.09 -18.31 -4.01
C GLY A 88 -17.20 -17.61 -5.05
N LEU A 89 -17.47 -16.35 -5.39
CA LEU A 89 -16.62 -15.62 -6.35
C LEU A 89 -15.24 -15.35 -5.75
N LEU A 90 -15.17 -14.95 -4.48
CA LEU A 90 -13.90 -14.72 -3.81
C LEU A 90 -13.05 -16.00 -3.76
N GLU A 91 -13.67 -17.14 -3.47
CA GLU A 91 -12.99 -18.44 -3.46
C GLU A 91 -12.43 -18.79 -4.83
N LYS A 92 -13.19 -18.52 -5.89
CA LYS A 92 -12.77 -18.73 -7.27
C LYS A 92 -11.61 -17.80 -7.65
N LEU A 93 -11.65 -16.53 -7.24
CA LEU A 93 -10.56 -15.58 -7.49
C LEU A 93 -9.25 -15.97 -6.80
N LEU A 94 -9.34 -16.63 -5.65
CA LEU A 94 -8.16 -17.12 -4.91
C LEU A 94 -7.58 -18.42 -5.49
N LEU A 95 -8.25 -19.06 -6.46
CA LEU A 95 -7.70 -20.23 -7.11
C LEU A 95 -6.46 -19.88 -7.96
N PRO A 96 -5.46 -20.75 -7.98
CA PRO A 96 -4.23 -20.50 -8.73
C PRO A 96 -4.45 -20.29 -10.24
N GLU A 97 -5.50 -20.83 -10.80
CA GLU A 97 -5.91 -20.64 -12.20
C GLU A 97 -6.48 -19.23 -12.49
N ASN A 98 -6.98 -18.56 -11.45
CA ASN A 98 -7.60 -17.24 -11.55
C ASN A 98 -6.75 -16.11 -10.92
N ILE A 99 -5.53 -16.40 -10.48
CA ILE A 99 -4.63 -15.40 -9.89
C ILE A 99 -4.37 -14.23 -10.84
N ALA A 100 -4.30 -14.47 -12.15
CA ALA A 100 -4.13 -13.40 -13.13
C ALA A 100 -5.31 -12.41 -13.11
N VAL A 101 -6.53 -12.91 -12.96
CA VAL A 101 -7.75 -12.09 -12.82
C VAL A 101 -7.73 -11.33 -11.50
N LEU A 102 -7.37 -12.00 -10.41
CA LEU A 102 -7.22 -11.36 -9.10
C LEU A 102 -6.16 -10.25 -9.14
N THR A 103 -5.03 -10.49 -9.79
CA THR A 103 -3.98 -9.48 -9.97
C THR A 103 -4.49 -8.28 -10.74
N SER A 104 -5.23 -8.48 -11.85
CA SER A 104 -5.83 -7.37 -12.61
C SER A 104 -6.81 -6.57 -11.76
N ILE A 105 -7.66 -7.23 -10.97
CA ILE A 105 -8.59 -6.56 -10.07
C ILE A 105 -7.81 -5.75 -9.02
N LEU A 106 -6.78 -6.32 -8.37
CA LEU A 106 -6.01 -5.64 -7.35
C LEU A 106 -5.18 -4.48 -7.90
N THR A 107 -4.57 -4.62 -9.08
CA THR A 107 -3.83 -3.53 -9.74
C THR A 107 -4.77 -2.43 -10.25
N TYR A 108 -6.01 -2.75 -10.55
CA TYR A 108 -7.06 -1.77 -10.85
C TYR A 108 -7.42 -0.89 -9.64
N HIS A 109 -7.32 -1.42 -8.42
CA HIS A 109 -7.52 -0.66 -7.19
C HIS A 109 -6.33 0.25 -6.83
N VAL A 110 -5.23 0.18 -7.57
CA VAL A 110 -4.02 0.95 -7.31
C VAL A 110 -3.85 2.02 -8.37
N VAL A 111 -3.77 3.26 -7.94
CA VAL A 111 -3.47 4.43 -8.78
C VAL A 111 -2.03 4.86 -8.52
N ALA A 112 -1.27 5.12 -9.59
CA ALA A 112 0.07 5.68 -9.50
C ALA A 112 0.01 7.15 -9.09
N GLY A 113 0.66 7.49 -7.99
CA GLY A 113 0.69 8.83 -7.42
C GLY A 113 -0.04 8.93 -6.08
N LYS A 114 0.30 9.96 -5.30
CA LYS A 114 -0.40 10.28 -4.04
C LYS A 114 -1.57 11.20 -4.38
N VAL A 115 -2.80 10.69 -4.26
CA VAL A 115 -4.04 11.44 -4.46
C VAL A 115 -4.75 11.51 -3.11
N MET A 116 -4.80 12.70 -2.53
CA MET A 116 -5.58 12.95 -1.31
C MET A 116 -7.04 13.21 -1.67
N SER A 117 -7.95 13.03 -0.72
CA SER A 117 -9.39 13.30 -0.95
C SER A 117 -9.65 14.76 -1.36
N THR A 118 -8.79 15.67 -0.92
CA THR A 118 -8.82 17.09 -1.31
C THR A 118 -8.32 17.36 -2.72
N ASP A 119 -7.47 16.49 -3.25
CA ASP A 119 -6.90 16.59 -4.59
C ASP A 119 -7.70 15.80 -5.62
N VAL A 120 -8.62 14.95 -5.15
CA VAL A 120 -9.57 14.24 -6.02
C VAL A 120 -10.40 15.26 -6.77
N THR A 121 -10.15 15.39 -8.05
CA THR A 121 -11.02 16.12 -8.97
C THR A 121 -11.88 15.12 -9.71
N ALA A 122 -13.15 15.49 -9.93
CA ALA A 122 -14.01 14.67 -10.78
C ALA A 122 -13.35 14.46 -12.15
N GLY A 123 -13.14 13.21 -12.53
CA GLY A 123 -12.42 12.84 -13.75
C GLY A 123 -11.83 11.44 -13.69
N ASP A 124 -11.06 11.09 -14.68
CA ASP A 124 -10.48 9.76 -14.82
C ASP A 124 -9.06 9.71 -14.22
N ALA A 125 -8.83 8.78 -13.31
CA ALA A 125 -7.51 8.49 -12.74
C ALA A 125 -6.92 7.24 -13.39
N PRO A 126 -5.67 7.28 -13.87
CA PRO A 126 -5.02 6.10 -14.45
C PRO A 126 -4.63 5.11 -13.35
N THR A 127 -5.01 3.85 -13.51
CA THR A 127 -4.62 2.77 -12.61
C THR A 127 -3.32 2.10 -13.06
N VAL A 128 -2.69 1.35 -12.15
CA VAL A 128 -1.50 0.56 -12.46
C VAL A 128 -1.81 -0.57 -13.45
N GLU A 129 -3.05 -1.04 -13.49
CA GLU A 129 -3.53 -2.02 -14.47
C GLU A 129 -3.56 -1.45 -15.91
N GLY A 130 -3.69 -0.14 -16.06
CA GLY A 130 -3.74 0.56 -17.34
C GLY A 130 -5.12 1.06 -17.77
N SER A 131 -6.16 0.69 -17.05
CA SER A 131 -7.51 1.25 -17.20
C SER A 131 -7.66 2.52 -16.38
N THR A 132 -8.77 3.24 -16.57
CA THR A 132 -9.08 4.43 -15.78
C THR A 132 -10.17 4.17 -14.75
N LEU A 133 -10.07 4.83 -13.60
CA LEU A 133 -11.12 4.92 -12.58
C LEU A 133 -11.84 6.26 -12.72
N ALA A 134 -13.14 6.25 -12.81
CA ALA A 134 -13.93 7.47 -12.74
C ALA A 134 -14.08 7.91 -11.28
N LEU A 135 -13.59 9.10 -10.99
CA LEU A 135 -13.69 9.75 -9.68
C LEU A 135 -14.81 10.79 -9.72
N ASP A 136 -15.70 10.75 -8.75
CA ASP A 136 -16.77 11.73 -8.57
C ASP A 136 -16.71 12.29 -7.14
N THR A 137 -16.99 13.58 -7.04
CA THR A 137 -16.95 14.31 -5.75
C THR A 137 -18.27 15.03 -5.44
N MET A 138 -19.32 14.80 -6.24
CA MET A 138 -20.60 15.51 -6.08
C MET A 138 -21.39 15.10 -4.83
N SER A 139 -21.27 13.84 -4.43
CA SER A 139 -21.99 13.28 -3.27
C SER A 139 -21.06 12.66 -2.22
N GLY A 140 -19.84 13.15 -2.13
CA GLY A 140 -18.71 12.53 -1.43
C GLY A 140 -17.72 11.96 -2.43
N VAL A 141 -16.60 11.46 -1.97
CA VAL A 141 -15.64 10.82 -2.88
C VAL A 141 -16.19 9.47 -3.29
N MET A 142 -16.50 9.33 -4.56
CA MET A 142 -16.91 8.07 -5.17
C MET A 142 -15.89 7.64 -6.22
N VAL A 143 -15.73 6.35 -6.37
CA VAL A 143 -14.84 5.72 -7.37
C VAL A 143 -15.64 4.70 -8.15
N ASN A 144 -15.97 5.00 -9.39
CA ASN A 144 -16.96 4.26 -10.17
C ASN A 144 -18.29 4.13 -9.39
N ASP A 145 -18.65 2.89 -9.01
CA ASP A 145 -19.87 2.58 -8.25
C ASP A 145 -19.62 2.41 -6.73
N ALA A 146 -18.38 2.58 -6.28
CA ALA A 146 -18.00 2.45 -4.89
C ALA A 146 -17.96 3.80 -4.18
N THR A 147 -18.38 3.81 -2.92
CA THR A 147 -18.30 5.00 -2.05
C THR A 147 -17.06 4.92 -1.18
N VAL A 148 -16.30 5.99 -1.08
CA VAL A 148 -15.20 6.10 -0.12
C VAL A 148 -15.78 6.36 1.26
N ILE A 149 -15.66 5.38 2.15
CA ILE A 149 -16.17 5.43 3.53
C ILE A 149 -15.15 6.00 4.52
N ALA A 150 -13.87 5.85 4.22
CA ALA A 150 -12.78 6.51 4.94
C ALA A 150 -11.69 6.90 3.93
N ALA A 151 -11.31 8.16 3.97
CA ALA A 151 -10.30 8.71 3.08
C ALA A 151 -9.04 9.10 3.84
N ASP A 152 -7.95 9.32 3.10
CA ASP A 152 -6.70 9.90 3.61
C ASP A 152 -6.06 9.11 4.77
N VAL A 153 -6.14 7.78 4.71
CA VAL A 153 -5.35 6.93 5.62
C VAL A 153 -3.92 6.93 5.11
N GLU A 154 -3.05 7.67 5.78
CA GLU A 154 -1.66 7.85 5.35
C GLU A 154 -0.80 6.62 5.65
N ALA A 155 -0.03 6.22 4.66
CA ALA A 155 1.04 5.24 4.76
C ALA A 155 2.37 5.87 4.33
N SER A 156 3.49 5.27 4.70
CA SER A 156 4.83 5.80 4.40
C SER A 156 5.10 5.90 2.89
N ASN A 157 4.52 4.99 2.11
CA ASN A 157 4.69 4.91 0.67
C ASN A 157 3.41 5.25 -0.12
N GLY A 158 2.37 5.82 0.52
CA GLY A 158 1.17 6.23 -0.19
C GLY A 158 -0.01 6.59 0.69
N VAL A 159 -1.21 6.50 0.12
CA VAL A 159 -2.49 6.78 0.80
C VAL A 159 -3.46 5.65 0.52
N ILE A 160 -4.26 5.31 1.51
CA ILE A 160 -5.32 4.32 1.41
C ILE A 160 -6.67 5.03 1.53
N HIS A 161 -7.57 4.74 0.60
CA HIS A 161 -8.97 5.12 0.65
C HIS A 161 -9.82 3.87 0.81
N VAL A 162 -10.60 3.81 1.86
CA VAL A 162 -11.47 2.67 2.15
C VAL A 162 -12.77 2.78 1.37
N ILE A 163 -13.12 1.76 0.64
CA ILE A 163 -14.32 1.71 -0.21
C ILE A 163 -15.27 0.60 0.22
N ASP A 164 -16.57 0.81 -0.02
CA ASP A 164 -17.67 -0.10 0.33
C ASP A 164 -17.94 -1.20 -0.70
N LYS A 165 -17.26 -1.15 -1.86
CA LYS A 165 -17.42 -2.13 -2.93
C LYS A 165 -16.10 -2.45 -3.61
N VAL A 166 -15.96 -3.67 -4.10
CA VAL A 166 -14.84 -4.10 -4.92
C VAL A 166 -15.00 -3.53 -6.34
N LEU A 167 -13.96 -2.85 -6.81
CA LEU A 167 -13.92 -2.31 -8.18
C LEU A 167 -13.54 -3.44 -9.15
N VAL A 168 -14.36 -3.63 -10.17
CA VAL A 168 -14.10 -4.62 -11.20
C VAL A 168 -13.69 -3.90 -12.47
N PRO A 169 -12.49 -4.16 -12.99
CA PRO A 169 -12.09 -3.56 -14.26
C PRO A 169 -12.95 -4.09 -15.41
N PRO A 170 -13.22 -3.27 -16.42
CA PRO A 170 -14.03 -3.67 -17.58
C PRO A 170 -13.38 -4.78 -18.42
N THR A 171 -12.10 -5.04 -18.17
CA THR A 171 -11.31 -6.11 -18.82
C THR A 171 -11.60 -7.49 -18.23
N VAL A 172 -12.21 -7.56 -17.05
CA VAL A 172 -12.48 -8.79 -16.32
C VAL A 172 -13.97 -9.15 -16.40
N ASP A 173 -14.25 -10.32 -16.95
CA ASP A 173 -15.59 -10.89 -16.96
C ASP A 173 -15.74 -11.89 -15.79
N LEU A 174 -16.38 -11.43 -14.71
CA LEU A 174 -16.65 -12.26 -13.53
C LEU A 174 -17.65 -13.40 -13.80
N ALA A 175 -18.41 -13.31 -14.90
CA ALA A 175 -19.34 -14.36 -15.27
C ALA A 175 -18.65 -15.58 -15.92
N SER A 176 -17.38 -15.42 -16.29
CA SER A 176 -16.56 -16.50 -16.86
C SER A 176 -15.78 -17.32 -15.84
N LEU A 177 -15.88 -16.96 -14.55
CA LEU A 177 -15.19 -17.61 -13.43
C LEU A 177 -15.98 -18.74 -12.80
#